data_d0b219f0e34ec36351bbdf69b3c3adbd
#
_entry.id   d0b219f0e34ec36351bbdf69b3c3adbd
#
_cell.length_a   1.000
_cell.length_b   1.000
_cell.length_c   1.000
_cell.angle_alpha   90.00
_cell.angle_beta   90.00
_cell.angle_gamma   90.00
#
_symmetry.space_group_name_H-M   'P 1'
#
loop_
_entity.id
_entity.type
_entity.pdbx_description
1 polymer ?
#
loop_
_entity_poly.entity_id
_entity_poly.type
_entity_poly.pdbx_seq_one_letter_code
_entity_poly.pdbx_strand_id
1 'polypeptide(L)'
;MRRFSQFACFDWSGQAVARPKGIALAITGPITGAGAKAPALVASDTGWSRTEALQWLRDRAAENADMLIGFDFSAALPFVDHGAYFPGWANGAGDARALWQRIDALCAGAPYLSASPLLELDDFAQHFRYQAGRETVTGSRFEGPLGRLRITEHQCRQQKRGNAVSCFNLVGAAQVGKSSLTGMRVLHQLGDAIPVWPFDPVPAHGPMLVEIYTGIAARAAGLTGPTKLRHGESLDRALSALGSAPHDPLPRYDDHSTDAILASAWLRRAADDHALWHPANLSASLAQTEGWTFGVA
;
A
#
# COMPACT_ATOMS: atom_id res chain seq x y z
N MET A 1 -22.18 -7.85 4.79
CA MET A 1 -20.82 -7.56 4.28
C MET A 1 -20.65 -8.23 2.94
N ARG A 2 -20.07 -7.53 1.95
CA ARG A 2 -19.77 -8.10 0.63
C ARG A 2 -18.68 -9.19 0.76
N ARG A 3 -18.81 -10.27 0.01
CA ARG A 3 -17.76 -11.27 -0.18
C ARG A 3 -17.15 -11.12 -1.55
N PHE A 4 -15.83 -11.23 -1.62
CA PHE A 4 -15.08 -11.18 -2.87
C PHE A 4 -14.68 -12.60 -3.28
N SER A 5 -14.63 -12.86 -4.58
CA SER A 5 -14.23 -14.16 -5.13
C SER A 5 -12.74 -14.27 -5.42
N GLN A 6 -12.03 -13.13 -5.46
CA GLN A 6 -10.58 -13.08 -5.70
C GLN A 6 -9.94 -12.05 -4.78
N PHE A 7 -8.66 -12.27 -4.47
CA PHE A 7 -7.85 -11.42 -3.61
C PHE A 7 -6.47 -11.24 -4.25
N ALA A 8 -6.10 -10.00 -4.50
CA ALA A 8 -4.81 -9.66 -5.08
C ALA A 8 -4.05 -8.72 -4.14
N CYS A 9 -2.73 -8.84 -4.09
CA CYS A 9 -1.90 -7.88 -3.39
C CYS A 9 -0.69 -7.49 -4.22
N PHE A 10 -0.49 -6.18 -4.34
CA PHE A 10 0.75 -5.59 -4.81
C PHE A 10 1.66 -5.26 -3.64
N ASP A 11 2.86 -5.83 -3.62
CA ASP A 11 4.00 -5.18 -2.98
C ASP A 11 4.46 -4.04 -3.89
N TRP A 12 4.80 -2.87 -3.32
CA TRP A 12 4.96 -1.65 -4.09
C TRP A 12 6.30 -0.97 -3.88
N SER A 13 6.82 -0.35 -4.94
CA SER A 13 8.10 0.34 -4.91
C SER A 13 8.03 1.74 -5.50
N GLY A 14 8.63 2.69 -4.78
CA GLY A 14 8.80 4.08 -5.22
C GLY A 14 10.11 4.38 -5.94
N GLN A 15 10.92 3.39 -6.35
CA GLN A 15 12.16 3.63 -7.08
C GLN A 15 11.89 4.34 -8.42
N ALA A 16 12.69 5.38 -8.73
CA ALA A 16 12.57 6.18 -9.95
C ALA A 16 13.22 5.48 -11.18
N VAL A 17 12.78 4.27 -11.47
CA VAL A 17 13.23 3.45 -12.62
C VAL A 17 12.04 2.87 -13.36
N ALA A 18 12.23 2.47 -14.62
CA ALA A 18 11.17 1.95 -15.47
C ALA A 18 10.49 0.71 -14.86
N ARG A 19 11.29 -0.22 -14.36
CA ARG A 19 10.86 -1.48 -13.76
C ARG A 19 11.48 -1.66 -12.38
N PRO A 20 10.83 -1.13 -11.32
CA PRO A 20 11.30 -1.30 -9.96
C PRO A 20 11.29 -2.77 -9.58
N LYS A 21 12.40 -3.27 -9.04
CA LYS A 21 12.48 -4.67 -8.59
C LYS A 21 11.49 -4.99 -7.45
N GLY A 22 11.02 -3.97 -6.76
CA GLY A 22 10.13 -4.07 -5.62
C GLY A 22 8.64 -4.00 -5.96
N ILE A 23 8.23 -4.26 -7.21
CA ILE A 23 6.81 -4.44 -7.53
C ILE A 23 6.57 -5.92 -7.82
N ALA A 24 5.72 -6.54 -7.01
CA ALA A 24 5.26 -7.92 -7.19
C ALA A 24 3.74 -7.98 -6.99
N LEU A 25 3.08 -8.84 -7.74
CA LEU A 25 1.65 -9.09 -7.65
C LEU A 25 1.40 -10.57 -7.38
N ALA A 26 0.59 -10.87 -6.36
CA ALA A 26 0.08 -12.22 -6.12
C ALA A 26 -1.45 -12.22 -6.09
N ILE A 27 -2.05 -13.31 -6.56
CA ILE A 27 -3.51 -13.49 -6.61
C ILE A 27 -3.90 -14.84 -6.00
N THR A 28 -5.00 -14.85 -5.27
CA THR A 28 -5.64 -16.08 -4.78
C THR A 28 -7.15 -16.02 -4.92
N GLY A 29 -7.77 -17.21 -4.97
CA GLY A 29 -9.23 -17.37 -4.90
C GLY A 29 -9.76 -17.45 -3.48
N PRO A 30 -11.07 -17.69 -3.32
CA PRO A 30 -11.74 -17.81 -2.03
C PRO A 30 -11.35 -19.12 -1.33
N ILE A 31 -11.70 -19.22 -0.06
CA ILE A 31 -11.68 -20.51 0.66
C ILE A 31 -12.86 -21.35 0.17
N THR A 32 -12.61 -22.58 -0.24
CA THR A 32 -13.62 -23.55 -0.68
C THR A 32 -13.68 -24.75 0.26
N GLY A 33 -14.64 -25.66 0.08
CA GLY A 33 -14.71 -26.90 0.86
C GLY A 33 -13.46 -27.79 0.75
N ALA A 34 -12.65 -27.63 -0.30
CA ALA A 34 -11.35 -28.30 -0.47
C ALA A 34 -10.18 -27.55 0.20
N GLY A 35 -10.44 -26.43 0.88
CA GLY A 35 -9.45 -25.57 1.51
C GLY A 35 -9.09 -24.34 0.68
N ALA A 36 -8.07 -23.63 1.12
CA ALA A 36 -7.60 -22.40 0.51
C ALA A 36 -6.32 -22.65 -0.28
N LYS A 37 -6.37 -22.53 -1.61
CA LYS A 37 -5.16 -22.58 -2.42
C LYS A 37 -4.19 -21.46 -2.03
N ALA A 38 -2.89 -21.72 -2.17
CA ALA A 38 -1.88 -20.69 -2.00
C ALA A 38 -2.03 -19.60 -3.06
N PRO A 39 -1.71 -18.34 -2.74
CA PRO A 39 -1.60 -17.31 -3.75
C PRO A 39 -0.48 -17.63 -4.74
N ALA A 40 -0.72 -17.32 -6.01
CA ALA A 40 0.27 -17.43 -7.08
C ALA A 40 0.75 -16.05 -7.50
N LEU A 41 2.04 -15.93 -7.79
CA LEU A 41 2.59 -14.73 -8.41
C LEU A 41 2.05 -14.59 -9.82
N VAL A 42 1.67 -13.36 -10.17
CA VAL A 42 1.37 -13.01 -11.56
C VAL A 42 2.70 -12.74 -12.27
N ALA A 43 3.01 -13.60 -13.22
CA ALA A 43 4.26 -13.52 -13.96
C ALA A 43 4.36 -12.18 -14.75
N SER A 44 5.56 -11.62 -14.75
CA SER A 44 5.98 -10.57 -15.67
C SER A 44 7.39 -10.89 -16.12
N ASP A 45 7.60 -11.08 -17.42
CA ASP A 45 8.87 -11.55 -17.97
C ASP A 45 10.05 -10.63 -17.64
N THR A 46 9.78 -9.35 -17.48
CA THR A 46 10.80 -8.31 -17.25
C THR A 46 10.62 -7.57 -15.92
N GLY A 47 9.71 -8.05 -15.05
CA GLY A 47 9.26 -7.34 -13.85
C GLY A 47 8.19 -6.28 -14.15
N TRP A 48 7.45 -5.88 -13.14
CA TRP A 48 6.36 -4.92 -13.26
C TRP A 48 6.86 -3.48 -13.38
N SER A 49 6.27 -2.71 -14.30
CA SER A 49 6.28 -1.24 -14.26
C SER A 49 5.01 -0.71 -13.59
N ARG A 50 5.00 0.54 -13.13
CA ARG A 50 3.79 1.16 -12.57
C ARG A 50 2.70 1.39 -13.61
N THR A 51 3.09 1.61 -14.87
CA THR A 51 2.14 1.73 -15.98
C THR A 51 1.47 0.40 -16.32
N GLU A 52 2.20 -0.71 -16.25
CA GLU A 52 1.61 -2.05 -16.39
C GLU A 52 0.69 -2.39 -15.22
N ALA A 53 1.08 -2.05 -13.98
CA ALA A 53 0.20 -2.21 -12.83
C ALA A 53 -1.10 -1.37 -12.97
N LEU A 54 -0.98 -0.12 -13.43
CA LEU A 54 -2.14 0.73 -13.71
C LEU A 54 -3.02 0.14 -14.82
N GLN A 55 -2.42 -0.38 -15.89
CA GLN A 55 -3.17 -1.03 -16.96
C GLN A 55 -3.88 -2.30 -16.47
N TRP A 56 -3.18 -3.13 -15.69
CA TRP A 56 -3.78 -4.32 -15.09
C TRP A 56 -5.00 -3.97 -14.22
N LEU A 57 -4.95 -2.87 -13.45
CA LEU A 57 -6.11 -2.40 -12.69
C LEU A 57 -7.27 -1.99 -13.59
N ARG A 58 -6.99 -1.25 -14.66
CA ARG A 58 -8.00 -0.84 -15.65
C ARG A 58 -8.67 -2.05 -16.31
N ASP A 59 -7.89 -3.08 -16.61
CA ASP A 59 -8.42 -4.33 -17.16
C ASP A 59 -9.35 -5.02 -16.16
N ARG A 60 -8.98 -5.08 -14.86
CA ARG A 60 -9.87 -5.63 -13.80
C ARG A 60 -11.15 -4.81 -13.64
N ALA A 61 -11.06 -3.50 -13.79
CA ALA A 61 -12.24 -2.63 -13.78
C ALA A 61 -13.15 -2.91 -14.98
N ALA A 62 -12.59 -2.99 -16.19
CA ALA A 62 -13.33 -3.26 -17.42
C ALA A 62 -14.02 -4.64 -17.42
N GLU A 63 -13.37 -5.64 -16.81
CA GLU A 63 -13.92 -6.98 -16.62
C GLU A 63 -14.97 -7.05 -15.50
N ASN A 64 -15.15 -5.95 -14.74
CA ASN A 64 -15.97 -5.93 -13.53
C ASN A 64 -15.59 -7.07 -12.57
N ALA A 65 -14.28 -7.33 -12.43
CA ALA A 65 -13.74 -8.46 -11.67
C ALA A 65 -14.18 -8.40 -10.20
N ASP A 66 -14.74 -9.46 -9.67
CA ASP A 66 -15.14 -9.55 -8.26
C ASP A 66 -13.91 -9.80 -7.38
N MET A 67 -13.13 -8.74 -7.16
CA MET A 67 -11.79 -8.80 -6.58
C MET A 67 -11.55 -7.72 -5.53
N LEU A 68 -10.96 -8.10 -4.39
CA LEU A 68 -10.37 -7.19 -3.42
C LEU A 68 -8.87 -7.09 -3.68
N ILE A 69 -8.36 -5.86 -3.85
CA ILE A 69 -6.98 -5.61 -4.27
C ILE A 69 -6.29 -4.78 -3.19
N GLY A 70 -5.25 -5.33 -2.56
CA GLY A 70 -4.40 -4.67 -1.58
C GLY A 70 -3.18 -4.01 -2.21
N PHE A 71 -2.84 -2.80 -1.75
CA PHE A 71 -1.62 -2.11 -2.11
C PHE A 71 -0.78 -1.79 -0.87
N ASP A 72 0.50 -2.19 -0.88
CA ASP A 72 1.45 -1.89 0.20
C ASP A 72 2.07 -0.49 0.02
N PHE A 73 1.24 0.52 0.15
CA PHE A 73 1.63 1.93 0.26
C PHE A 73 0.54 2.72 0.97
N SER A 74 0.88 3.86 1.57
CA SER A 74 -0.10 4.75 2.17
C SER A 74 -0.82 5.57 1.10
N ALA A 75 -2.14 5.47 1.05
CA ALA A 75 -2.97 6.16 0.06
C ALA A 75 -3.11 7.67 0.32
N ALA A 76 -2.75 8.15 1.51
CA ALA A 76 -2.71 9.57 1.85
C ALA A 76 -1.57 9.88 2.81
N LEU A 77 -1.38 11.16 3.13
CA LEU A 77 -0.42 11.68 4.09
C LEU A 77 -1.12 12.12 5.39
N PRO A 78 -0.41 12.33 6.50
CA PRO A 78 -0.94 12.95 7.72
C PRO A 78 -1.59 14.30 7.43
N PHE A 79 -2.77 14.50 8.00
CA PHE A 79 -3.58 15.71 7.78
C PHE A 79 -4.15 16.27 9.08
N VAL A 80 -4.71 15.41 9.93
CA VAL A 80 -5.53 15.83 11.08
C VAL A 80 -4.72 16.61 12.12
N ASP A 81 -3.45 16.31 12.29
CA ASP A 81 -2.56 16.97 13.24
C ASP A 81 -2.37 18.47 12.97
N HIS A 82 -2.36 18.89 11.71
CA HIS A 82 -2.17 20.29 11.30
C HIS A 82 -3.34 20.85 10.47
N GLY A 83 -4.33 20.03 10.12
CA GLY A 83 -5.38 20.40 9.17
C GLY A 83 -4.86 20.61 7.74
N ALA A 84 -3.66 20.08 7.43
CA ALA A 84 -3.00 20.21 6.13
C ALA A 84 -1.98 19.10 5.92
N TYR A 85 -1.85 18.59 4.68
CA TYR A 85 -0.80 17.64 4.30
C TYR A 85 0.59 18.27 4.35
N PHE A 86 0.68 19.48 3.83
CA PHE A 86 1.92 20.29 3.80
C PHE A 86 1.64 21.64 4.45
N PRO A 87 1.78 21.78 5.78
CA PRO A 87 1.57 23.03 6.49
C PRO A 87 2.43 24.16 5.90
N GLY A 88 1.79 25.31 5.64
CA GLY A 88 2.45 26.47 5.03
C GLY A 88 2.39 26.52 3.51
N TRP A 89 1.90 25.49 2.83
CA TRP A 89 1.64 25.54 1.40
C TRP A 89 0.25 26.14 1.12
N ALA A 90 0.24 27.29 0.43
CA ALA A 90 -0.98 28.10 0.22
C ALA A 90 -2.05 27.39 -0.63
N ASN A 91 -1.65 26.47 -1.53
CA ASN A 91 -2.55 25.74 -2.42
C ASN A 91 -2.82 24.31 -1.93
N GLY A 92 -2.89 24.11 -0.63
CA GLY A 92 -3.07 22.81 0.00
C GLY A 92 -4.32 22.07 -0.48
N ALA A 93 -4.24 20.73 -0.53
CA ALA A 93 -5.36 19.87 -0.80
C ALA A 93 -6.22 19.70 0.47
N GLY A 94 -7.54 19.71 0.33
CA GLY A 94 -8.48 19.54 1.45
C GLY A 94 -8.86 18.10 1.74
N ASP A 95 -8.59 17.19 0.80
CA ASP A 95 -8.86 15.75 0.90
C ASP A 95 -7.82 14.93 0.11
N ALA A 96 -7.88 13.62 0.25
CA ALA A 96 -6.91 12.71 -0.37
C ALA A 96 -6.98 12.73 -1.91
N ARG A 97 -8.15 12.87 -2.52
CA ARG A 97 -8.28 12.89 -3.98
C ARG A 97 -7.68 14.17 -4.57
N ALA A 98 -7.88 15.30 -3.92
CA ALA A 98 -7.21 16.55 -4.27
C ALA A 98 -5.70 16.46 -4.06
N LEU A 99 -5.23 15.76 -3.02
CA LEU A 99 -3.81 15.47 -2.81
C LEU A 99 -3.22 14.65 -3.96
N TRP A 100 -3.89 13.55 -4.38
CA TRP A 100 -3.44 12.72 -5.51
C TRP A 100 -3.31 13.54 -6.79
N GLN A 101 -4.32 14.34 -7.11
CA GLN A 101 -4.33 15.24 -8.26
C GLN A 101 -3.14 16.21 -8.23
N ARG A 102 -2.88 16.82 -7.05
CA ARG A 102 -1.78 17.78 -6.91
C ARG A 102 -0.43 17.14 -7.07
N ILE A 103 -0.21 15.97 -6.45
CA ILE A 103 1.05 15.21 -6.59
C ILE A 103 1.27 14.80 -8.04
N ASP A 104 0.23 14.31 -8.74
CA ASP A 104 0.37 13.92 -10.14
C ASP A 104 0.67 15.12 -11.04
N ALA A 105 -0.01 16.25 -10.85
CA ALA A 105 0.22 17.49 -11.59
C ALA A 105 1.64 18.04 -11.39
N LEU A 106 2.14 18.07 -10.15
CA LEU A 106 3.51 18.52 -9.82
C LEU A 106 4.59 17.60 -10.42
N CYS A 107 4.25 16.35 -10.66
CA CYS A 107 5.15 15.33 -11.21
C CYS A 107 4.80 14.93 -12.66
N ALA A 108 3.98 15.69 -13.39
CA ALA A 108 3.45 15.28 -14.69
C ALA A 108 4.53 14.94 -15.73
N GLY A 109 5.66 15.65 -15.74
CA GLY A 109 6.78 15.38 -16.64
C GLY A 109 7.72 14.26 -16.19
N ALA A 110 7.54 13.70 -15.01
CA ALA A 110 8.43 12.68 -14.49
C ALA A 110 8.19 11.31 -15.13
N PRO A 111 9.23 10.62 -15.64
CA PRO A 111 9.09 9.32 -16.23
C PRO A 111 8.66 8.28 -15.18
N TYR A 112 8.05 7.19 -15.64
CA TYR A 112 7.73 5.99 -14.84
C TYR A 112 6.83 6.26 -13.62
N LEU A 113 5.99 7.29 -13.69
CA LEU A 113 5.18 7.77 -12.55
C LEU A 113 6.04 8.06 -11.30
N SER A 114 7.28 8.52 -11.50
CA SER A 114 8.16 8.92 -10.40
C SER A 114 7.63 10.18 -9.72
N ALA A 115 7.82 10.30 -8.41
CA ALA A 115 7.50 11.48 -7.63
C ALA A 115 8.75 12.30 -7.24
N SER A 116 9.89 12.07 -7.92
CA SER A 116 11.13 12.77 -7.63
C SER A 116 11.04 14.30 -7.77
N PRO A 117 10.32 14.89 -8.76
CA PRO A 117 10.19 16.33 -8.87
C PRO A 117 9.63 17.03 -7.63
N LEU A 118 8.83 16.32 -6.82
CA LEU A 118 8.29 16.89 -5.58
C LEU A 118 9.38 17.32 -4.61
N LEU A 119 10.54 16.65 -4.62
CA LEU A 119 11.68 16.96 -3.75
C LEU A 119 12.57 18.09 -4.29
N GLU A 120 12.34 18.55 -5.51
CA GLU A 120 13.01 19.71 -6.12
C GLU A 120 12.29 21.01 -5.75
N LEU A 121 11.11 20.92 -5.14
CA LEU A 121 10.29 22.03 -4.71
C LEU A 121 10.45 22.25 -3.20
N ASP A 122 10.96 23.39 -2.78
CA ASP A 122 11.25 23.70 -1.37
C ASP A 122 10.01 23.59 -0.47
N ASP A 123 8.84 23.99 -0.98
CA ASP A 123 7.57 23.91 -0.27
C ASP A 123 7.23 22.47 0.17
N PHE A 124 7.75 21.47 -0.53
CA PHE A 124 7.53 20.06 -0.24
C PHE A 124 8.74 19.39 0.40
N ALA A 125 9.95 19.62 -0.14
CA ALA A 125 11.19 19.00 0.33
C ALA A 125 11.42 19.21 1.83
N GLN A 126 11.04 20.40 2.36
CA GLN A 126 11.15 20.74 3.78
C GLN A 126 10.38 19.81 4.73
N HIS A 127 9.38 19.06 4.24
CA HIS A 127 8.59 18.12 5.05
C HIS A 127 9.18 16.72 5.09
N PHE A 128 10.11 16.41 4.20
CA PHE A 128 10.63 15.05 4.03
C PHE A 128 12.02 14.86 4.64
N ARG A 129 12.29 13.61 4.96
CA ARG A 129 13.65 13.12 5.15
C ARG A 129 14.02 12.28 3.92
N TYR A 130 15.00 12.71 3.16
CA TYR A 130 15.29 12.15 1.83
C TYR A 130 16.78 12.11 1.52
N GLN A 131 17.16 11.42 0.45
CA GLN A 131 18.52 11.36 -0.05
C GLN A 131 18.74 12.44 -1.11
N ALA A 132 19.69 13.34 -0.87
CA ALA A 132 20.20 14.31 -1.83
C ALA A 132 21.65 13.91 -2.21
N GLY A 133 21.83 13.30 -3.36
CA GLY A 133 23.11 12.71 -3.74
C GLY A 133 23.56 11.63 -2.75
N ARG A 134 24.67 11.87 -2.02
CA ARG A 134 25.19 10.94 -1.00
C ARG A 134 24.76 11.29 0.44
N GLU A 135 24.11 12.41 0.62
CA GLU A 135 23.74 12.92 1.94
C GLU A 135 22.26 12.65 2.25
N THR A 136 21.98 12.33 3.50
CA THR A 136 20.62 12.29 4.01
C THR A 136 20.25 13.68 4.51
N VAL A 137 19.27 14.30 3.86
CA VAL A 137 18.72 15.61 4.25
C VAL A 137 17.46 15.39 5.07
N THR A 138 17.36 16.12 6.17
CA THR A 138 16.13 16.21 6.97
C THR A 138 15.57 17.61 6.81
N GLY A 139 14.41 17.73 6.19
CA GLY A 139 13.76 19.00 5.96
C GLY A 139 13.38 19.71 7.25
N SER A 140 13.33 21.04 7.22
CA SER A 140 13.09 21.88 8.41
C SER A 140 11.73 21.67 9.08
N ARG A 141 10.77 21.10 8.36
CA ARG A 141 9.42 20.75 8.84
C ARG A 141 9.21 19.22 8.99
N PHE A 142 10.29 18.45 8.96
CA PHE A 142 10.23 17.03 9.31
C PHE A 142 10.16 16.90 10.83
N GLU A 143 9.05 16.46 11.37
CA GLU A 143 8.75 16.51 12.79
C GLU A 143 9.20 15.25 13.55
N GLY A 144 9.96 15.48 14.60
CA GLY A 144 10.42 14.41 15.49
C GLY A 144 11.33 13.39 14.79
N PRO A 145 11.66 12.29 15.47
CA PRO A 145 12.60 11.30 14.94
C PRO A 145 12.00 10.40 13.84
N LEU A 146 10.68 10.32 13.77
CA LEU A 146 9.94 9.42 12.88
C LEU A 146 9.25 10.14 11.71
N GLY A 147 9.10 11.46 11.76
CA GLY A 147 8.18 12.22 10.90
C GLY A 147 6.72 12.13 11.39
N ARG A 148 5.85 12.94 10.79
CA ARG A 148 4.41 12.92 11.07
C ARG A 148 3.81 11.56 10.73
N LEU A 149 2.86 11.10 11.53
CA LEU A 149 2.13 9.84 11.34
C LEU A 149 0.63 10.14 11.18
N ARG A 150 -0.04 9.40 10.32
CA ARG A 150 -1.50 9.38 10.25
C ARG A 150 -2.08 8.70 11.49
N ILE A 151 -3.36 8.90 11.73
CA ILE A 151 -4.08 8.23 12.84
C ILE A 151 -3.97 6.70 12.70
N THR A 152 -4.07 6.17 11.49
CA THR A 152 -3.97 4.72 11.26
C THR A 152 -2.59 4.14 11.66
N GLU A 153 -1.48 4.85 11.41
CA GLU A 153 -0.14 4.41 11.83
C GLU A 153 -0.01 4.42 13.36
N HIS A 154 -0.56 5.45 14.03
CA HIS A 154 -0.63 5.47 15.49
C HIS A 154 -1.41 4.29 16.04
N GLN A 155 -2.61 4.00 15.50
CA GLN A 155 -3.43 2.86 15.91
C GLN A 155 -2.72 1.52 15.62
N CYS A 156 -2.10 1.37 14.47
CA CYS A 156 -1.33 0.18 14.11
C CYS A 156 -0.25 -0.15 15.16
N ARG A 157 0.47 0.89 15.61
CA ARG A 157 1.50 0.76 16.66
C ARG A 157 0.89 0.44 18.02
N GLN A 158 -0.17 1.14 18.44
CA GLN A 158 -0.86 0.91 19.72
C GLN A 158 -1.43 -0.50 19.81
N GLN A 159 -2.02 -1.01 18.73
CA GLN A 159 -2.54 -2.37 18.62
C GLN A 159 -1.45 -3.42 18.42
N LYS A 160 -0.17 -3.03 18.37
CA LYS A 160 0.99 -3.91 18.12
C LYS A 160 0.86 -4.72 16.82
N ARG A 161 0.13 -4.19 15.82
CA ARG A 161 -0.06 -4.83 14.52
C ARG A 161 1.13 -4.64 13.58
N GLY A 162 1.99 -3.66 13.83
CA GLY A 162 3.20 -3.39 13.07
C GLY A 162 3.93 -2.15 13.58
N ASN A 163 5.15 -1.93 13.07
CA ASN A 163 5.93 -0.72 13.31
C ASN A 163 5.74 0.23 12.12
N ALA A 164 4.48 0.64 11.88
CA ALA A 164 4.17 1.56 10.81
C ALA A 164 5.06 2.82 10.88
N VAL A 165 5.49 3.33 9.74
CA VAL A 165 6.44 4.44 9.61
C VAL A 165 5.84 5.59 8.84
N SER A 166 6.44 6.77 8.98
CA SER A 166 5.95 7.98 8.33
C SER A 166 6.12 7.94 6.81
N CYS A 167 5.09 8.40 6.10
CA CYS A 167 5.16 8.67 4.67
C CYS A 167 6.12 9.81 4.31
N PHE A 168 6.54 10.64 5.26
CA PHE A 168 7.54 11.67 5.05
C PHE A 168 8.98 11.16 5.13
N ASN A 169 9.19 9.87 5.49
CA ASN A 169 10.51 9.25 5.44
C ASN A 169 10.75 8.55 4.10
N LEU A 170 11.72 9.06 3.34
CA LEU A 170 12.08 8.57 2.01
C LEU A 170 13.45 7.86 1.98
N VAL A 171 14.01 7.53 3.15
CA VAL A 171 15.34 6.92 3.26
C VAL A 171 15.34 5.70 4.17
N GLY A 172 16.35 4.84 3.98
CA GLY A 172 16.55 3.64 4.79
C GLY A 172 15.60 2.49 4.44
N ALA A 173 15.56 1.48 5.30
CA ALA A 173 14.73 0.29 5.10
C ALA A 173 13.22 0.57 5.24
N ALA A 174 12.85 1.69 5.85
CA ALA A 174 11.47 2.09 6.13
C ALA A 174 11.02 3.26 5.25
N GLN A 175 11.42 3.30 3.98
CA GLN A 175 11.15 4.39 3.06
C GLN A 175 9.78 4.28 2.36
N VAL A 176 8.72 4.15 3.15
CA VAL A 176 7.34 4.00 2.63
C VAL A 176 6.87 5.23 1.83
N GLY A 177 7.43 6.41 2.09
CA GLY A 177 6.99 7.64 1.45
C GLY A 177 7.16 7.65 -0.08
N LYS A 178 8.24 7.08 -0.62
CA LYS A 178 8.39 6.97 -2.08
C LYS A 178 7.33 6.07 -2.71
N SER A 179 7.03 4.96 -2.07
CA SER A 179 5.96 4.04 -2.49
C SER A 179 4.62 4.76 -2.46
N SER A 180 4.33 5.49 -1.39
CA SER A 180 3.08 6.23 -1.20
C SER A 180 2.90 7.33 -2.26
N LEU A 181 3.90 8.17 -2.49
CA LEU A 181 3.81 9.25 -3.49
C LEU A 181 3.59 8.71 -4.91
N THR A 182 4.30 7.64 -5.29
CA THR A 182 4.09 7.01 -6.61
C THR A 182 2.77 6.25 -6.69
N GLY A 183 2.31 5.66 -5.60
CA GLY A 183 1.00 5.02 -5.48
C GLY A 183 -0.14 6.03 -5.64
N MET A 184 -0.07 7.20 -5.01
CA MET A 184 -1.04 8.28 -5.16
C MET A 184 -1.17 8.76 -6.61
N ARG A 185 -0.07 8.78 -7.39
CA ARG A 185 -0.12 9.06 -8.82
C ARG A 185 -0.89 7.99 -9.59
N VAL A 186 -0.67 6.71 -9.26
CA VAL A 186 -1.45 5.61 -9.86
C VAL A 186 -2.92 5.72 -9.49
N LEU A 187 -3.27 6.01 -8.24
CA LEU A 187 -4.66 6.20 -7.81
C LEU A 187 -5.33 7.37 -8.54
N HIS A 188 -4.62 8.50 -8.72
CA HIS A 188 -5.13 9.62 -9.50
C HIS A 188 -5.40 9.24 -10.96
N GLN A 189 -4.45 8.58 -11.62
CA GLN A 189 -4.58 8.18 -13.02
C GLN A 189 -5.56 7.03 -13.26
N LEU A 190 -5.83 6.22 -12.24
CA LEU A 190 -6.91 5.24 -12.24
C LEU A 190 -8.29 5.93 -12.23
N GLY A 191 -8.39 7.09 -11.57
CA GLY A 191 -9.63 7.84 -11.42
C GLY A 191 -10.68 7.04 -10.65
N ASP A 192 -11.92 7.08 -11.13
CA ASP A 192 -13.06 6.41 -10.50
C ASP A 192 -13.29 4.99 -11.07
N ALA A 193 -12.34 4.44 -11.84
CA ALA A 193 -12.50 3.11 -12.44
C ALA A 193 -12.61 1.99 -11.40
N ILE A 194 -11.94 2.15 -10.24
CA ILE A 194 -12.05 1.22 -9.10
C ILE A 194 -12.20 2.05 -7.83
N PRO A 195 -13.24 1.79 -7.00
CA PRO A 195 -13.38 2.42 -5.68
C PRO A 195 -12.20 2.09 -4.76
N VAL A 196 -11.80 3.05 -3.94
CA VAL A 196 -10.70 2.93 -2.97
C VAL A 196 -11.24 3.09 -1.55
N TRP A 197 -11.28 2.03 -0.78
CA TRP A 197 -11.68 2.12 0.63
C TRP A 197 -10.58 2.78 1.48
N PRO A 198 -10.91 3.64 2.45
CA PRO A 198 -12.24 4.05 2.91
C PRO A 198 -12.77 5.33 2.24
N PHE A 199 -12.08 5.87 1.23
CA PHE A 199 -12.50 7.08 0.53
C PHE A 199 -13.83 6.90 -0.20
N ASP A 200 -14.09 5.68 -0.68
CA ASP A 200 -15.31 5.29 -1.38
C ASP A 200 -16.06 4.20 -0.62
N PRO A 201 -17.38 4.13 -0.78
CA PRO A 201 -18.16 3.04 -0.24
C PRO A 201 -17.82 1.71 -0.93
N VAL A 202 -18.00 0.61 -0.19
CA VAL A 202 -17.82 -0.75 -0.77
C VAL A 202 -18.86 -0.95 -1.87
N PRO A 203 -18.45 -1.19 -3.13
CA PRO A 203 -19.38 -1.34 -4.25
C PRO A 203 -20.12 -2.69 -4.16
N ALA A 204 -21.31 -2.78 -4.76
CA ALA A 204 -22.06 -4.04 -4.80
C ALA A 204 -21.38 -5.10 -5.69
N HIS A 205 -20.69 -4.67 -6.75
CA HIS A 205 -20.02 -5.52 -7.74
C HIS A 205 -18.69 -4.89 -8.15
N GLY A 206 -17.84 -5.66 -8.85
CA GLY A 206 -16.58 -5.19 -9.42
C GLY A 206 -15.43 -5.16 -8.40
N PRO A 207 -14.27 -4.68 -8.79
CA PRO A 207 -13.09 -4.65 -7.93
C PRO A 207 -13.17 -3.51 -6.90
N MET A 208 -12.38 -3.67 -5.82
CA MET A 208 -12.16 -2.64 -4.82
C MET A 208 -10.70 -2.61 -4.40
N LEU A 209 -10.16 -1.41 -4.20
CA LEU A 209 -8.82 -1.21 -3.67
C LEU A 209 -8.86 -0.96 -2.15
N VAL A 210 -7.84 -1.48 -1.47
CA VAL A 210 -7.56 -1.17 -0.06
C VAL A 210 -6.06 -0.92 0.12
N GLU A 211 -5.72 0.04 0.96
CA GLU A 211 -4.37 0.17 1.46
C GLU A 211 -4.08 -0.97 2.44
N ILE A 212 -2.95 -1.64 2.30
CA ILE A 212 -2.49 -2.66 3.24
C ILE A 212 -1.09 -2.31 3.77
N TYR A 213 -0.70 -3.00 4.83
CA TYR A 213 0.66 -3.02 5.34
C TYR A 213 1.11 -4.48 5.50
N THR A 214 2.07 -4.92 4.70
CA THR A 214 2.56 -6.30 4.66
C THR A 214 3.05 -6.80 6.03
N GLY A 215 3.53 -5.89 6.89
CA GLY A 215 3.87 -6.20 8.28
C GLY A 215 2.71 -6.71 9.12
N ILE A 216 1.46 -6.32 8.81
CA ILE A 216 0.25 -6.86 9.48
C ILE A 216 0.04 -8.32 9.07
N ALA A 217 0.16 -8.62 7.77
CA ALA A 217 0.06 -9.96 7.24
C ALA A 217 1.13 -10.88 7.86
N ALA A 218 2.37 -10.42 7.95
CA ALA A 218 3.47 -11.14 8.57
C ALA A 218 3.17 -11.48 10.06
N ARG A 219 2.67 -10.52 10.83
CA ARG A 219 2.27 -10.76 12.23
C ARG A 219 1.10 -11.71 12.36
N ALA A 220 0.09 -11.61 11.48
CA ALA A 220 -1.04 -12.53 11.45
C ALA A 220 -0.60 -13.97 11.13
N ALA A 221 0.49 -14.14 10.39
CA ALA A 221 1.13 -15.43 10.13
C ALA A 221 2.08 -15.89 11.26
N GLY A 222 2.14 -15.18 12.40
CA GLY A 222 2.98 -15.53 13.55
C GLY A 222 4.46 -15.14 13.39
N LEU A 223 4.82 -14.35 12.38
CA LEU A 223 6.19 -13.87 12.20
C LEU A 223 6.46 -12.70 13.15
N THR A 224 7.59 -12.76 13.87
CA THR A 224 8.01 -11.73 14.81
C THR A 224 9.29 -11.05 14.34
N GLY A 225 9.38 -9.74 14.56
CA GLY A 225 10.56 -8.96 14.18
C GLY A 225 10.72 -8.79 12.66
N PRO A 226 11.94 -8.47 12.18
CA PRO A 226 12.22 -8.22 10.78
C PRO A 226 12.46 -9.52 9.98
N THR A 227 11.72 -10.58 10.30
CA THR A 227 11.90 -11.91 9.68
C THR A 227 11.55 -11.84 8.21
N LYS A 228 12.52 -12.14 7.35
CA LYS A 228 12.34 -12.23 5.91
C LYS A 228 12.18 -13.70 5.48
N LEU A 229 11.20 -13.95 4.62
CA LEU A 229 10.91 -15.29 4.10
C LEU A 229 11.82 -15.57 2.90
N ARG A 230 12.92 -16.29 3.13
CA ARG A 230 13.94 -16.58 2.10
C ARG A 230 13.92 -18.01 1.58
N HIS A 231 13.03 -18.84 2.12
CA HIS A 231 12.96 -20.28 1.80
C HIS A 231 11.51 -20.74 1.73
N GLY A 232 11.23 -21.71 0.86
CA GLY A 232 9.88 -22.24 0.65
C GLY A 232 9.23 -22.74 1.93
N GLU A 233 9.94 -23.53 2.74
CA GLU A 233 9.42 -24.06 4.01
C GLU A 233 8.96 -22.96 4.99
N SER A 234 9.67 -21.82 5.02
CA SER A 234 9.29 -20.71 5.89
C SER A 234 8.04 -19.99 5.37
N LEU A 235 7.90 -19.85 4.06
CA LEU A 235 6.71 -19.32 3.42
C LEU A 235 5.52 -20.26 3.63
N ASP A 236 5.68 -21.56 3.45
CA ASP A 236 4.61 -22.55 3.66
C ASP A 236 4.11 -22.57 5.11
N ARG A 237 5.00 -22.45 6.08
CA ARG A 237 4.60 -22.33 7.50
C ARG A 237 3.76 -21.06 7.73
N ALA A 238 4.16 -19.93 7.16
CA ALA A 238 3.44 -18.67 7.27
C ALA A 238 2.08 -18.74 6.56
N LEU A 239 2.01 -19.35 5.38
CA LEU A 239 0.77 -19.60 4.65
C LEU A 239 -0.17 -20.53 5.40
N SER A 240 0.35 -21.61 5.98
CA SER A 240 -0.41 -22.56 6.82
C SER A 240 -1.06 -21.86 8.03
N ALA A 241 -0.33 -20.93 8.69
CA ALA A 241 -0.88 -20.12 9.79
C ALA A 241 -2.04 -19.20 9.34
N LEU A 242 -2.09 -18.84 8.06
CA LEU A 242 -3.20 -18.10 7.44
C LEU A 242 -4.29 -19.02 6.84
N GLY A 243 -4.20 -20.34 7.05
CA GLY A 243 -5.16 -21.32 6.53
C GLY A 243 -5.03 -21.57 5.02
N SER A 244 -3.84 -21.33 4.45
CA SER A 244 -3.53 -21.54 3.04
C SER A 244 -2.76 -22.85 2.83
N ALA A 245 -2.98 -23.50 1.68
CA ALA A 245 -2.15 -24.61 1.25
C ALA A 245 -0.70 -24.15 0.98
N PRO A 246 0.27 -25.09 0.91
CA PRO A 246 1.62 -24.78 0.45
C PRO A 246 1.62 -24.14 -0.95
N HIS A 247 2.58 -23.24 -1.20
CA HIS A 247 2.72 -22.56 -2.49
C HIS A 247 3.47 -23.44 -3.50
N ASP A 248 3.29 -23.15 -4.78
CA ASP A 248 4.14 -23.72 -5.83
C ASP A 248 5.56 -23.14 -5.70
N PRO A 249 6.62 -23.96 -5.91
CA PRO A 249 8.00 -23.50 -5.78
C PRO A 249 8.30 -22.26 -6.61
N LEU A 250 8.92 -21.25 -5.98
CA LEU A 250 9.31 -20.02 -6.66
C LEU A 250 10.73 -20.19 -7.26
N PRO A 251 10.98 -19.57 -8.42
CA PRO A 251 12.34 -19.53 -8.97
C PRO A 251 13.32 -18.80 -8.04
N ARG A 252 12.82 -17.86 -7.28
CA ARG A 252 13.57 -17.06 -6.29
C ARG A 252 12.66 -16.62 -5.14
N TYR A 253 13.20 -16.67 -3.94
CA TYR A 253 12.54 -16.14 -2.72
C TYR A 253 13.15 -14.78 -2.37
N ASP A 254 12.56 -13.72 -2.87
CA ASP A 254 12.88 -12.34 -2.49
C ASP A 254 11.73 -11.75 -1.64
N ASP A 255 12.01 -10.62 -0.98
CA ASP A 255 11.07 -10.00 -0.07
C ASP A 255 9.75 -9.65 -0.78
N HIS A 256 9.84 -9.08 -1.96
CA HIS A 256 8.69 -8.55 -2.68
C HIS A 256 7.72 -9.67 -3.12
N SER A 257 8.27 -10.75 -3.65
CA SER A 257 7.48 -11.92 -4.06
C SER A 257 6.80 -12.58 -2.86
N THR A 258 7.54 -12.78 -1.77
CA THR A 258 7.00 -13.44 -0.58
C THR A 258 6.03 -12.56 0.20
N ASP A 259 6.27 -11.25 0.24
CA ASP A 259 5.37 -10.28 0.89
C ASP A 259 4.04 -10.18 0.11
N ALA A 260 4.05 -10.13 -1.23
CA ALA A 260 2.84 -10.15 -2.05
C ALA A 260 2.01 -11.43 -1.86
N ILE A 261 2.65 -12.61 -1.85
CA ILE A 261 2.00 -13.90 -1.60
C ILE A 261 1.36 -13.93 -0.21
N LEU A 262 2.13 -13.57 0.81
CA LEU A 262 1.65 -13.61 2.19
C LEU A 262 0.51 -12.61 2.42
N ALA A 263 0.64 -11.40 1.89
CA ALA A 263 -0.39 -10.37 1.98
C ALA A 263 -1.68 -10.77 1.28
N SER A 264 -1.60 -11.45 0.12
CA SER A 264 -2.79 -11.94 -0.60
C SER A 264 -3.52 -13.04 0.18
N ALA A 265 -2.80 -13.99 0.79
CA ALA A 265 -3.38 -15.00 1.67
C ALA A 265 -4.03 -14.38 2.91
N TRP A 266 -3.38 -13.38 3.51
CA TRP A 266 -3.91 -12.65 4.65
C TRP A 266 -5.15 -11.84 4.27
N LEU A 267 -5.13 -11.10 3.16
CA LEU A 267 -6.23 -10.25 2.70
C LEU A 267 -7.52 -11.07 2.50
N ARG A 268 -7.40 -12.28 1.92
CA ARG A 268 -8.50 -13.22 1.79
C ARG A 268 -9.17 -13.54 3.13
N ARG A 269 -8.38 -13.75 4.18
CA ARG A 269 -8.88 -14.02 5.53
C ARG A 269 -9.43 -12.77 6.20
N ALA A 270 -8.71 -11.66 6.08
CA ALA A 270 -9.04 -10.40 6.72
C ALA A 270 -10.32 -9.76 6.14
N ALA A 271 -10.63 -10.01 4.87
CA ALA A 271 -11.82 -9.48 4.20
C ALA A 271 -13.15 -9.93 4.83
N ASP A 272 -13.17 -11.04 5.55
CA ASP A 272 -14.36 -11.54 6.26
C ASP A 272 -14.53 -10.94 7.66
N ASP A 273 -13.55 -10.15 8.15
CA ASP A 273 -13.63 -9.50 9.46
C ASP A 273 -14.36 -8.15 9.36
N HIS A 274 -15.58 -8.10 9.88
CA HIS A 274 -16.42 -6.89 9.85
C HIS A 274 -15.77 -5.69 10.56
N ALA A 275 -15.02 -5.92 11.64
CA ALA A 275 -14.38 -4.84 12.39
C ALA A 275 -13.32 -4.09 11.57
N LEU A 276 -12.68 -4.76 10.60
CA LEU A 276 -11.68 -4.15 9.73
C LEU A 276 -12.29 -3.22 8.67
N TRP A 277 -13.57 -3.45 8.32
CA TRP A 277 -14.31 -2.56 7.41
C TRP A 277 -14.93 -1.35 8.13
N HIS A 278 -15.07 -1.44 9.45
CA HIS A 278 -15.70 -0.42 10.29
C HIS A 278 -14.84 -0.13 11.54
N PRO A 279 -13.59 0.36 11.36
CA PRO A 279 -12.73 0.68 12.49
C PRO A 279 -13.36 1.73 13.39
N ALA A 280 -13.31 1.52 14.71
CA ALA A 280 -13.99 2.39 15.67
C ALA A 280 -13.51 3.85 15.61
N ASN A 281 -12.25 4.07 15.23
CA ASN A 281 -11.63 5.39 15.18
C ASN A 281 -11.67 6.04 13.79
N LEU A 282 -12.31 5.41 12.80
CA LEU A 282 -12.43 5.95 11.44
C LEU A 282 -13.68 6.83 11.31
N SER A 283 -13.52 8.12 11.51
CA SER A 283 -14.58 9.10 11.22
C SER A 283 -14.74 9.35 9.72
N ALA A 284 -15.88 9.88 9.29
CA ALA A 284 -16.11 10.23 7.89
C ALA A 284 -15.09 11.27 7.36
N SER A 285 -14.70 12.24 8.19
CA SER A 285 -13.67 13.23 7.83
C SER A 285 -12.31 12.57 7.67
N LEU A 286 -11.94 11.69 8.59
CA LEU A 286 -10.66 10.97 8.55
C LEU A 286 -10.59 10.05 7.32
N ALA A 287 -11.70 9.38 6.98
CA ALA A 287 -11.79 8.56 5.78
C ALA A 287 -11.49 9.36 4.50
N GLN A 288 -11.92 10.62 4.41
CA GLN A 288 -11.70 11.45 3.22
C GLN A 288 -10.33 12.12 3.19
N THR A 289 -9.69 12.33 4.35
CA THR A 289 -8.39 13.01 4.43
C THR A 289 -7.22 12.05 4.50
N GLU A 290 -7.09 11.27 5.57
CA GLU A 290 -5.94 10.39 5.77
C GLU A 290 -6.15 8.98 5.23
N GLY A 291 -7.42 8.58 4.98
CA GLY A 291 -7.74 7.19 4.68
C GLY A 291 -7.47 6.27 5.87
N TRP A 292 -7.31 4.98 5.60
CA TRP A 292 -7.06 3.97 6.63
C TRP A 292 -6.35 2.75 6.08
N THR A 293 -5.44 2.20 6.84
CA THR A 293 -4.78 0.93 6.50
C THR A 293 -5.71 -0.23 6.86
N PHE A 294 -6.14 -1.00 5.87
CA PHE A 294 -6.95 -2.20 6.08
C PHE A 294 -6.17 -3.21 6.94
N GLY A 295 -6.80 -3.69 7.99
CA GLY A 295 -6.14 -4.53 9.00
C GLY A 295 -5.86 -3.83 10.34
N VAL A 296 -6.07 -2.52 10.43
CA VAL A 296 -6.08 -1.77 11.69
C VAL A 296 -7.54 -1.61 12.12
N ALA A 297 -7.91 -2.09 13.31
CA ALA A 297 -9.28 -2.09 13.82
C ALA A 297 -9.61 -0.83 14.63
#